data_e7f1914c2c5563ff98cc5a5573aef0ed
#
_entry.id   e7f1914c2c5563ff98cc5a5573aef0ed
#
_cell.length_a   1.000
_cell.length_b   1.000
_cell.length_c   1.000
_cell.angle_alpha   90.00
_cell.angle_beta   90.00
_cell.angle_gamma   90.00
#
_symmetry.space_group_name_H-M   'P 1'
#
loop_
_entity.id
_entity.type
_entity.pdbx_description
1 polymer ?
#
loop_
_entity_poly.entity_id
_entity_poly.type
_entity_poly.pdbx_seq_one_letter_code
_entity_poly.pdbx_strand_id
1 'polypeptide(L)'
;MGCPLLNTEKFLGGEVITMRSVGNGAGEFDAVQQPDMEGFDKTSNHAVPWKVEEDGPVYTSYKMRTPIRNAVIEQTLRVYHQVKNIDMDVDLLNWDAVLYREYRLMWPLAFQRSSVSYEVPFGALTVGKDEMPGAAGERYYVENSKQRPRGIGNWLSAAGEKCAVTLSSSVAVADYIDPTDQPVDYTILQPILLASRKSCHPLGNDFIQPGDHSYHFSLTSHEVNSPLREEFGTSSNEPLVAVYNPIQYGKAFLPEEVSFVSVDNPNVKVTAIKKCEDDNSLIVRMYNCSNKEETVHLRMFVEPKEIIHTNLIEEELSSVQEIILGKYAIETYKIKF
;
A
#
# COMPACT_ATOMS: atom_id res chain seq x y z
N MET A 1 -28.27 -9.51 -1.14
CA MET A 1 -28.06 -8.09 -0.81
C MET A 1 -26.61 -7.94 -0.39
N GLY A 2 -25.86 -7.07 -1.05
CA GLY A 2 -24.48 -6.78 -0.67
C GLY A 2 -24.41 -6.09 0.69
N CYS A 3 -23.40 -6.40 1.49
CA CYS A 3 -23.15 -5.69 2.74
C CYS A 3 -22.50 -4.33 2.38
N PRO A 4 -22.95 -3.20 2.94
CA PRO A 4 -22.26 -1.94 2.72
C PRO A 4 -20.83 -2.05 3.25
N LEU A 5 -19.85 -1.61 2.48
CA LEU A 5 -18.44 -1.64 2.87
C LEU A 5 -18.04 -0.39 3.65
N LEU A 6 -18.70 0.74 3.40
CA LEU A 6 -18.37 2.03 3.99
C LEU A 6 -19.45 2.48 4.98
N ASN A 7 -19.00 3.09 6.07
CA ASN A 7 -19.83 3.84 7.00
C ASN A 7 -19.58 5.34 6.76
N THR A 8 -20.58 6.04 6.26
CA THR A 8 -20.47 7.46 5.87
C THR A 8 -21.13 8.44 6.84
N GLU A 9 -21.37 8.02 8.07
CA GLU A 9 -22.03 8.88 9.07
C GLU A 9 -21.19 10.08 9.48
N LYS A 10 -19.89 9.90 9.62
CA LYS A 10 -18.97 10.98 10.04
C LYS A 10 -18.04 11.46 8.93
N PHE A 11 -17.49 10.54 8.16
CA PHE A 11 -16.58 10.82 7.05
C PHE A 11 -17.09 10.15 5.79
N LEU A 12 -16.86 10.78 4.64
CA LEU A 12 -17.14 10.17 3.34
C LEU A 12 -15.98 9.28 2.91
N GLY A 13 -16.26 8.26 2.09
CA GLY A 13 -15.23 7.42 1.49
C GLY A 13 -14.38 8.23 0.50
N GLY A 14 -13.08 8.25 0.72
CA GLY A 14 -12.14 9.00 -0.11
C GLY A 14 -12.09 10.50 0.15
N GLU A 15 -12.73 11.03 1.21
CA GLU A 15 -12.56 12.45 1.53
C GLU A 15 -11.19 12.73 2.17
N VAL A 16 -10.68 13.92 1.96
CA VAL A 16 -9.46 14.42 2.61
C VAL A 16 -9.83 15.29 3.80
N ILE A 17 -9.17 15.00 4.93
CA ILE A 17 -9.26 15.83 6.13
C ILE A 17 -7.93 16.50 6.42
N THR A 18 -7.95 17.59 7.15
CA THR A 18 -6.74 18.24 7.68
C THR A 18 -6.94 18.68 9.13
N MET A 19 -5.85 18.62 9.89
CA MET A 19 -5.79 18.98 11.31
C MET A 19 -4.38 19.45 11.67
N ARG A 20 -4.18 19.93 12.89
CA ARG A 20 -2.84 20.27 13.34
C ARG A 20 -2.02 19.00 13.62
N SER A 21 -0.88 18.89 12.95
CA SER A 21 0.11 17.86 13.24
C SER A 21 0.95 18.29 14.44
N VAL A 22 0.74 17.67 15.59
CA VAL A 22 1.54 17.90 16.78
C VAL A 22 2.52 16.74 16.89
N GLY A 23 3.72 16.88 16.35
CA GLY A 23 4.66 15.79 16.40
C GLY A 23 6.08 16.29 16.59
N ASN A 24 6.61 16.03 17.74
CA ASN A 24 8.04 15.85 17.91
C ASN A 24 8.29 14.40 17.56
N GLY A 25 9.18 14.08 16.68
CA GLY A 25 9.41 12.72 16.24
C GLY A 25 9.16 11.67 17.31
N ALA A 26 8.34 10.70 17.00
CA ALA A 26 8.10 9.57 17.90
C ALA A 26 9.45 9.00 18.32
N GLY A 27 9.72 8.98 19.60
CA GLY A 27 10.86 8.26 20.09
C GLY A 27 11.90 9.02 20.86
N GLU A 28 11.85 10.32 20.92
CA GLU A 28 12.80 11.08 21.75
C GLU A 28 12.24 11.44 23.13
N PHE A 29 10.92 11.36 23.29
CA PHE A 29 10.25 11.74 24.54
C PHE A 29 9.23 10.69 24.96
N ASP A 30 8.92 10.63 26.23
CA ASP A 30 8.05 9.64 26.85
C ASP A 30 6.57 9.66 26.39
N ALA A 31 6.24 10.43 25.36
CA ALA A 31 4.89 10.53 24.86
C ALA A 31 4.85 10.57 23.32
N VAL A 32 4.05 9.71 22.72
CA VAL A 32 3.68 9.81 21.30
C VAL A 32 2.61 10.88 21.17
N GLN A 33 2.95 11.99 20.52
CA GLN A 33 2.02 13.09 20.30
C GLN A 33 1.10 12.76 19.12
N GLN A 34 -0.19 12.93 19.32
CA GLN A 34 -1.22 12.76 18.29
C GLN A 34 -1.60 14.12 17.69
N PRO A 35 -2.10 14.14 16.43
CA PRO A 35 -2.71 15.34 15.87
C PRO A 35 -3.86 15.85 16.74
N ASP A 36 -4.13 17.13 16.72
CA ASP A 36 -5.30 17.73 17.37
C ASP A 36 -6.22 18.42 16.37
N MET A 37 -7.38 18.84 16.85
CA MET A 37 -8.44 19.41 16.02
C MET A 37 -8.21 20.89 15.65
N GLU A 38 -7.10 21.50 16.00
CA GLU A 38 -6.88 22.90 15.64
C GLU A 38 -6.85 23.11 14.12
N GLY A 39 -7.74 23.95 13.65
CA GLY A 39 -7.92 24.20 12.23
C GLY A 39 -8.36 22.97 11.44
N PHE A 40 -9.12 22.08 12.09
CA PHE A 40 -9.75 20.96 11.40
C PHE A 40 -10.63 21.44 10.26
N ASP A 41 -10.49 20.76 9.12
CA ASP A 41 -11.33 20.94 7.93
C ASP A 41 -11.40 19.63 7.17
N LYS A 42 -12.40 19.48 6.31
CA LYS A 42 -12.58 18.34 5.44
C LYS A 42 -13.20 18.73 4.11
N THR A 43 -12.87 18.00 3.06
CA THR A 43 -13.34 18.33 1.69
C THR A 43 -14.86 18.37 1.60
N SER A 44 -15.60 17.57 2.37
CA SER A 44 -17.06 17.58 2.40
C SER A 44 -17.68 18.81 3.08
N ASN A 45 -16.91 19.65 3.77
CA ASN A 45 -17.39 20.95 4.26
C ASN A 45 -17.57 21.98 3.14
N HIS A 46 -17.00 21.71 1.98
CA HIS A 46 -16.99 22.59 0.82
C HIS A 46 -17.91 22.02 -0.25
N ALA A 47 -18.81 22.85 -0.76
CA ALA A 47 -19.76 22.42 -1.78
C ALA A 47 -19.06 22.26 -3.14
N VAL A 48 -18.59 21.08 -3.44
CA VAL A 48 -17.97 20.78 -4.74
C VAL A 48 -18.65 19.59 -5.39
N PRO A 49 -19.29 19.79 -6.55
CA PRO A 49 -19.87 18.67 -7.28
C PRO A 49 -18.76 17.85 -7.97
N TRP A 50 -18.77 16.54 -7.76
CA TRP A 50 -18.07 15.61 -8.61
C TRP A 50 -18.59 15.71 -10.04
N LYS A 51 -17.71 15.72 -11.01
CA LYS A 51 -18.05 15.75 -12.44
C LYS A 51 -17.56 14.46 -13.07
N VAL A 52 -18.36 13.88 -13.96
CA VAL A 52 -17.89 12.83 -14.85
C VAL A 52 -16.82 13.44 -15.75
N GLU A 53 -15.63 12.87 -15.76
CA GLU A 53 -14.51 13.26 -16.60
C GLU A 53 -14.44 12.36 -17.84
N GLU A 54 -14.59 11.07 -17.63
CA GLU A 54 -14.58 10.07 -18.69
C GLU A 54 -15.62 8.98 -18.37
N ASP A 55 -16.34 8.54 -19.42
CA ASP A 55 -17.27 7.40 -19.35
C ASP A 55 -16.99 6.46 -20.53
N GLY A 56 -16.13 5.49 -20.30
CA GLY A 56 -15.62 4.55 -21.30
C GLY A 56 -16.10 3.12 -21.07
N PRO A 57 -15.73 2.17 -21.94
CA PRO A 57 -16.15 0.77 -21.81
C PRO A 57 -15.45 0.02 -20.68
N VAL A 58 -14.36 0.57 -20.11
CA VAL A 58 -13.54 -0.09 -19.08
C VAL A 58 -13.85 0.48 -17.69
N TYR A 59 -13.93 1.79 -17.58
CA TYR A 59 -14.22 2.49 -16.34
C TYR A 59 -14.98 3.80 -16.60
N THR A 60 -15.62 4.30 -15.54
CA THR A 60 -16.10 5.67 -15.46
C THR A 60 -15.23 6.43 -14.46
N SER A 61 -14.74 7.61 -14.83
CA SER A 61 -13.98 8.49 -13.93
C SER A 61 -14.76 9.72 -13.54
N TYR A 62 -14.52 10.13 -12.30
CA TYR A 62 -15.10 11.32 -11.69
C TYR A 62 -13.99 12.20 -11.16
N LYS A 63 -14.12 13.49 -11.37
CA LYS A 63 -13.13 14.47 -10.89
C LYS A 63 -13.78 15.52 -10.02
N MET A 64 -13.07 15.95 -8.98
CA MET A 64 -13.44 17.08 -8.17
C MET A 64 -12.22 17.93 -7.83
N ARG A 65 -12.45 19.23 -7.56
CA ARG A 65 -11.42 20.14 -7.06
C ARG A 65 -12.05 21.07 -6.03
N THR A 66 -11.43 21.18 -4.87
CA THR A 66 -11.94 22.00 -3.77
C THR A 66 -10.81 22.61 -2.96
N PRO A 67 -10.95 23.85 -2.48
CA PRO A 67 -10.04 24.37 -1.48
C PRO A 67 -10.21 23.57 -0.17
N ILE A 68 -9.14 23.43 0.56
CA ILE A 68 -9.09 23.00 1.95
C ILE A 68 -8.10 23.92 2.66
N ARG A 69 -8.09 23.91 3.99
CA ARG A 69 -7.17 24.78 4.74
C ARG A 69 -5.71 24.60 4.27
N ASN A 70 -5.06 25.69 3.87
CA ASN A 70 -3.65 25.78 3.42
C ASN A 70 -3.33 25.08 2.09
N ALA A 71 -4.30 24.53 1.37
CA ALA A 71 -4.08 23.85 0.11
C ALA A 71 -5.34 23.79 -0.76
N VAL A 72 -5.21 23.15 -1.91
CA VAL A 72 -6.33 22.76 -2.78
C VAL A 72 -6.22 21.25 -3.00
N ILE A 73 -7.31 20.53 -2.84
CA ILE A 73 -7.40 19.11 -3.17
C ILE A 73 -8.02 18.94 -4.55
N GLU A 74 -7.36 18.20 -5.41
CA GLU A 74 -7.94 17.68 -6.63
C GLU A 74 -7.97 16.14 -6.52
N GLN A 75 -9.11 15.52 -6.83
CA GLN A 75 -9.25 14.06 -6.78
C GLN A 75 -9.84 13.55 -8.08
N THR A 76 -9.28 12.41 -8.56
CA THR A 76 -9.84 11.64 -9.65
C THR A 76 -10.17 10.24 -9.14
N LEU A 77 -11.46 9.89 -9.18
CA LEU A 77 -11.97 8.57 -8.81
C LEU A 77 -12.27 7.77 -10.06
N ARG A 78 -11.72 6.55 -10.19
CA ARG A 78 -12.04 5.61 -11.26
C ARG A 78 -12.77 4.40 -10.71
N VAL A 79 -13.92 4.10 -11.30
CA VAL A 79 -14.73 2.91 -10.98
C VAL A 79 -14.74 2.01 -12.20
N TYR A 80 -14.17 0.82 -12.07
CA TYR A 80 -14.07 -0.15 -13.16
C TYR A 80 -15.35 -0.96 -13.30
N HIS A 81 -15.72 -1.31 -14.55
CA HIS A 81 -16.97 -2.00 -14.86
C HIS A 81 -16.88 -3.52 -14.64
N GLN A 82 -15.70 -4.12 -14.82
CA GLN A 82 -15.53 -5.57 -14.78
C GLN A 82 -14.62 -6.07 -13.67
N VAL A 83 -13.80 -5.22 -13.10
CA VAL A 83 -12.93 -5.55 -11.97
C VAL A 83 -13.41 -4.87 -10.70
N LYS A 84 -13.30 -5.57 -9.58
CA LYS A 84 -13.74 -5.10 -8.28
C LYS A 84 -12.67 -4.20 -7.66
N ASN A 85 -12.44 -3.07 -8.29
CA ASN A 85 -11.41 -2.11 -7.94
C ASN A 85 -11.93 -0.68 -8.04
N ILE A 86 -11.46 0.18 -7.16
CA ILE A 86 -11.67 1.63 -7.19
C ILE A 86 -10.30 2.27 -7.07
N ASP A 87 -9.90 3.06 -8.06
CA ASP A 87 -8.67 3.84 -7.99
C ASP A 87 -8.98 5.29 -7.64
N MET A 88 -8.11 5.88 -6.84
CA MET A 88 -8.21 7.28 -6.44
C MET A 88 -6.84 7.95 -6.54
N ASP A 89 -6.74 8.93 -7.43
CA ASP A 89 -5.63 9.88 -7.42
C ASP A 89 -6.01 11.07 -6.55
N VAL A 90 -5.06 11.56 -5.76
CA VAL A 90 -5.22 12.72 -4.89
C VAL A 90 -4.04 13.65 -5.11
N ASP A 91 -4.31 14.84 -5.61
CA ASP A 91 -3.35 15.92 -5.73
C ASP A 91 -3.58 16.95 -4.62
N LEU A 92 -2.54 17.17 -3.82
CA LEU A 92 -2.45 18.24 -2.84
C LEU A 92 -1.70 19.40 -3.49
N LEU A 93 -2.43 20.43 -3.92
CA LEU A 93 -1.92 21.52 -4.74
C LEU A 93 -1.79 22.81 -3.92
N ASN A 94 -0.85 23.66 -4.33
CA ASN A 94 -0.61 24.97 -3.72
C ASN A 94 -0.38 24.88 -2.19
N TRP A 95 0.24 23.82 -1.72
CA TRP A 95 0.59 23.67 -0.31
C TRP A 95 1.54 24.79 0.11
N ASP A 96 1.13 25.62 1.06
CA ASP A 96 1.86 26.83 1.51
C ASP A 96 2.98 26.56 2.51
N ALA A 97 3.22 25.28 2.84
CA ALA A 97 4.28 24.84 3.74
C ALA A 97 4.17 25.37 5.18
N VAL A 98 2.96 25.64 5.65
CA VAL A 98 2.75 26.04 7.03
C VAL A 98 3.19 24.90 7.98
N LEU A 99 3.89 25.24 9.04
CA LEU A 99 4.36 24.26 10.01
C LEU A 99 3.18 23.70 10.83
N TYR A 100 3.25 22.44 11.19
CA TYR A 100 2.26 21.70 11.98
C TYR A 100 0.89 21.56 11.30
N ARG A 101 0.86 21.07 10.08
CA ARG A 101 -0.36 20.69 9.36
C ARG A 101 -0.26 19.25 8.88
N GLU A 102 -1.37 18.51 8.95
CA GLU A 102 -1.46 17.14 8.49
C GLU A 102 -2.69 16.95 7.62
N TYR A 103 -2.54 16.18 6.52
CA TYR A 103 -3.62 15.80 5.61
C TYR A 103 -3.72 14.27 5.58
N ARG A 104 -4.95 13.76 5.64
CA ARG A 104 -5.26 12.32 5.59
C ARG A 104 -6.37 12.04 4.61
N LEU A 105 -6.27 10.91 3.89
CA LEU A 105 -7.34 10.35 3.08
C LEU A 105 -8.17 9.39 3.94
N MET A 106 -9.50 9.49 3.90
CA MET A 106 -10.39 8.75 4.81
C MET A 106 -11.16 7.66 4.09
N TRP A 107 -11.01 6.41 4.52
CA TRP A 107 -11.82 5.28 4.07
C TRP A 107 -12.53 4.63 5.28
N PRO A 108 -13.67 5.20 5.72
CA PRO A 108 -14.42 4.69 6.88
C PRO A 108 -15.12 3.39 6.52
N LEU A 109 -14.85 2.31 7.25
CA LEU A 109 -15.39 0.99 6.97
C LEU A 109 -16.64 0.70 7.81
N ALA A 110 -17.59 -0.01 7.24
CA ALA A 110 -18.81 -0.45 7.95
C ALA A 110 -18.58 -1.67 8.87
N PHE A 111 -17.34 -1.84 9.37
CA PHE A 111 -16.95 -2.95 10.23
C PHE A 111 -16.91 -2.49 11.70
N GLN A 112 -17.80 -2.98 12.52
CA GLN A 112 -17.83 -2.63 13.96
C GLN A 112 -16.58 -3.12 14.71
N ARG A 113 -16.04 -4.27 14.30
CA ARG A 113 -14.80 -4.84 14.83
C ARG A 113 -14.03 -5.41 13.67
N SER A 114 -12.85 -4.89 13.42
CA SER A 114 -11.99 -5.41 12.37
C SER A 114 -10.61 -5.72 12.88
N SER A 115 -9.98 -6.71 12.29
CA SER A 115 -8.56 -6.97 12.44
C SER A 115 -7.82 -6.18 11.35
N VAL A 116 -6.98 -5.25 11.76
CA VAL A 116 -6.19 -4.43 10.84
C VAL A 116 -4.84 -5.09 10.64
N SER A 117 -4.45 -5.28 9.38
CA SER A 117 -3.14 -5.80 8.99
C SER A 117 -2.49 -4.86 7.98
N TYR A 118 -1.18 -4.84 7.94
CA TYR A 118 -0.42 -3.98 7.05
C TYR A 118 0.87 -4.67 6.60
N GLU A 119 1.33 -4.34 5.40
CA GLU A 119 2.58 -4.84 4.88
C GLU A 119 3.77 -4.16 5.56
N VAL A 120 4.77 -4.96 5.87
CA VAL A 120 6.10 -4.52 6.31
C VAL A 120 7.16 -5.15 5.42
N PRO A 121 8.41 -4.70 5.42
CA PRO A 121 9.46 -5.39 4.70
C PRO A 121 9.48 -6.88 5.04
N PHE A 122 9.30 -7.73 4.00
CA PHE A 122 9.29 -9.18 4.08
C PHE A 122 8.19 -9.81 4.95
N GLY A 123 7.02 -9.17 5.03
CA GLY A 123 5.90 -9.76 5.76
C GLY A 123 4.71 -8.85 5.91
N ALA A 124 3.77 -9.32 6.71
CA ALA A 124 2.61 -8.56 7.12
C ALA A 124 2.41 -8.72 8.63
N LEU A 125 2.02 -7.65 9.28
CA LEU A 125 1.69 -7.63 10.70
C LEU A 125 0.22 -7.33 10.90
N THR A 126 -0.36 -7.96 11.93
CA THR A 126 -1.68 -7.64 12.43
C THR A 126 -1.53 -6.83 13.71
N VAL A 127 -2.20 -5.68 13.76
CA VAL A 127 -2.14 -4.77 14.90
C VAL A 127 -2.53 -5.48 16.20
N GLY A 128 -1.69 -5.32 17.21
CA GLY A 128 -1.88 -5.89 18.54
C GLY A 128 -1.75 -7.40 18.66
N LYS A 129 -1.39 -8.10 17.56
CA LYS A 129 -1.23 -9.56 17.55
C LYS A 129 0.19 -9.99 17.15
N ASP A 130 0.66 -9.49 16.00
CA ASP A 130 1.94 -9.92 15.43
C ASP A 130 3.05 -8.89 15.67
N GLU A 131 2.72 -7.75 16.27
CA GLU A 131 3.67 -6.71 16.65
C GLU A 131 4.54 -7.18 17.82
N MET A 132 5.86 -6.91 17.73
CA MET A 132 6.81 -7.40 18.73
C MET A 132 6.51 -6.85 20.12
N PRO A 133 6.45 -7.70 21.16
CA PRO A 133 6.50 -7.27 22.55
C PRO A 133 7.79 -6.46 22.80
N GLY A 134 7.71 -5.41 23.60
CA GLY A 134 8.85 -4.55 23.86
C GLY A 134 9.22 -3.58 22.74
N ALA A 135 8.39 -3.52 21.67
CA ALA A 135 8.51 -2.50 20.64
C ALA A 135 8.30 -1.09 21.23
N ALA A 136 8.30 -0.07 20.37
CA ALA A 136 8.22 1.33 20.77
C ALA A 136 7.14 1.64 21.83
N GLY A 137 6.03 0.86 21.88
CA GLY A 137 4.96 1.01 22.85
C GLY A 137 5.41 0.88 24.30
N GLU A 138 6.11 -0.17 24.65
CA GLU A 138 6.61 -0.36 26.03
C GLU A 138 7.66 0.70 26.40
N ARG A 139 8.53 1.05 25.45
CA ARG A 139 9.54 2.07 25.65
C ARG A 139 8.97 3.44 25.98
N TYR A 140 7.78 3.75 25.44
CA TYR A 140 7.12 5.04 25.63
C TYR A 140 5.90 4.96 26.55
N TYR A 141 5.78 3.88 27.31
CA TYR A 141 4.64 3.65 28.22
C TYR A 141 3.26 3.69 27.53
N VAL A 142 3.23 3.33 26.24
CA VAL A 142 2.00 3.27 25.44
C VAL A 142 1.87 1.87 24.85
N GLU A 143 0.72 1.23 25.04
CA GLU A 143 0.43 -0.06 24.39
C GLU A 143 0.61 0.03 22.88
N ASN A 144 1.18 -1.01 22.24
CA ASN A 144 1.40 -1.03 20.79
C ASN A 144 0.15 -0.71 19.98
N SER A 145 -1.04 -1.17 20.42
CA SER A 145 -2.32 -0.88 19.79
C SER A 145 -2.73 0.60 19.85
N LYS A 146 -2.15 1.36 20.78
CA LYS A 146 -2.41 2.79 20.94
C LYS A 146 -1.35 3.67 20.27
N GLN A 147 -0.23 3.10 19.89
CA GLN A 147 0.75 3.81 19.07
C GLN A 147 0.22 4.01 17.66
N ARG A 148 0.31 5.21 17.17
CA ARG A 148 -0.17 5.60 15.86
C ARG A 148 0.71 6.70 15.28
N PRO A 149 0.81 6.78 13.97
CA PRO A 149 0.39 5.84 12.92
C PRO A 149 1.35 4.65 12.76
N ARG A 150 1.11 3.79 11.75
CA ARG A 150 2.01 2.69 11.35
C ARG A 150 2.76 3.02 10.08
N GLY A 151 4.03 2.63 10.03
CA GLY A 151 4.75 2.52 8.76
C GLY A 151 4.22 1.32 7.98
N ILE A 152 3.84 1.51 6.74
CA ILE A 152 3.29 0.48 5.87
C ILE A 152 4.11 0.33 4.60
N GLY A 153 4.08 -0.86 3.99
CA GLY A 153 4.58 -1.10 2.65
C GLY A 153 3.56 -0.68 1.60
N ASN A 154 3.20 -1.60 0.72
CA ASN A 154 2.26 -1.32 -0.38
C ASN A 154 0.80 -1.25 0.04
N TRP A 155 0.42 -1.82 1.18
CA TRP A 155 -0.99 -1.95 1.53
C TRP A 155 -1.28 -1.94 3.04
N LEU A 156 -2.53 -1.59 3.33
CA LEU A 156 -3.20 -1.65 4.62
C LEU A 156 -4.56 -2.34 4.41
N SER A 157 -4.91 -3.29 5.27
CA SER A 157 -6.14 -4.08 5.13
C SER A 157 -6.89 -4.19 6.45
N ALA A 158 -8.21 -4.17 6.38
CA ALA A 158 -9.08 -4.45 7.51
C ALA A 158 -10.02 -5.62 7.20
N ALA A 159 -10.04 -6.62 8.07
CA ALA A 159 -10.89 -7.78 7.95
C ALA A 159 -12.00 -7.72 9.00
N GLY A 160 -13.26 -7.68 8.53
CA GLY A 160 -14.45 -7.90 9.34
C GLY A 160 -14.80 -9.38 9.43
N GLU A 161 -16.04 -9.69 9.88
CA GLU A 161 -16.48 -11.08 10.01
C GLU A 161 -16.69 -11.79 8.65
N LYS A 162 -17.14 -11.07 7.63
CA LYS A 162 -17.60 -11.64 6.35
C LYS A 162 -16.72 -11.32 5.17
N CYS A 163 -16.03 -10.20 5.21
CA CYS A 163 -15.19 -9.73 4.13
C CYS A 163 -14.04 -8.88 4.67
N ALA A 164 -13.04 -8.68 3.85
CA ALA A 164 -11.93 -7.77 4.09
C ALA A 164 -11.90 -6.69 3.01
N VAL A 165 -11.31 -5.55 3.36
CA VAL A 165 -11.03 -4.43 2.45
C VAL A 165 -9.54 -4.18 2.50
N THR A 166 -8.91 -4.11 1.35
CA THR A 166 -7.51 -3.74 1.21
C THR A 166 -7.38 -2.44 0.45
N LEU A 167 -6.62 -1.54 1.02
CA LEU A 167 -6.21 -0.27 0.42
C LEU A 167 -4.73 -0.36 0.05
N SER A 168 -4.44 -0.30 -1.24
CA SER A 168 -3.10 -0.06 -1.74
C SER A 168 -2.74 1.42 -1.62
N SER A 169 -1.52 1.73 -1.27
CA SER A 169 -1.11 3.08 -0.90
C SER A 169 0.26 3.43 -1.47
N SER A 170 0.36 4.59 -2.09
CA SER A 170 1.63 5.20 -2.49
C SER A 170 2.33 5.96 -1.35
N VAL A 171 1.71 6.06 -0.17
CA VAL A 171 2.32 6.66 1.01
C VAL A 171 2.66 5.59 2.05
N ALA A 172 3.80 5.75 2.70
CA ALA A 172 4.38 4.76 3.61
C ALA A 172 3.90 4.88 5.07
N VAL A 173 2.89 5.69 5.35
CA VAL A 173 2.38 5.90 6.70
C VAL A 173 0.86 5.94 6.69
N ALA A 174 0.22 5.16 7.55
CA ALA A 174 -1.22 5.14 7.68
C ALA A 174 -1.68 4.96 9.14
N ASP A 175 -2.86 5.47 9.43
CA ASP A 175 -3.59 5.23 10.67
C ASP A 175 -4.86 4.42 10.39
N TYR A 176 -5.53 3.95 11.42
CA TYR A 176 -6.74 3.13 11.29
C TYR A 176 -7.82 3.45 12.33
N ILE A 177 -7.56 4.41 13.22
CA ILE A 177 -8.46 4.88 14.28
C ILE A 177 -8.79 6.35 14.06
N ASP A 178 -10.04 6.73 14.30
CA ASP A 178 -10.48 8.13 14.22
C ASP A 178 -9.58 9.04 15.10
N PRO A 179 -8.90 10.03 14.53
CA PRO A 179 -7.99 10.91 15.28
C PRO A 179 -8.70 12.08 15.98
N THR A 180 -10.01 12.21 15.85
CA THR A 180 -10.76 13.38 16.34
C THR A 180 -11.12 13.27 17.82
N ASP A 181 -11.56 14.37 18.42
CA ASP A 181 -11.98 14.44 19.83
C ASP A 181 -13.22 13.59 20.16
N GLN A 182 -13.98 13.20 19.15
CA GLN A 182 -15.14 12.32 19.27
C GLN A 182 -14.97 11.09 18.38
N PRO A 183 -14.08 10.17 18.76
CA PRO A 183 -13.73 9.04 17.91
C PRO A 183 -14.91 8.09 17.72
N VAL A 184 -15.07 7.58 16.50
CA VAL A 184 -15.97 6.47 16.18
C VAL A 184 -15.32 5.15 16.55
N ASP A 185 -16.14 4.10 16.73
CA ASP A 185 -15.69 2.77 17.14
C ASP A 185 -15.43 1.79 15.98
N TYR A 186 -15.53 2.28 14.74
CA TYR A 186 -15.22 1.51 13.54
C TYR A 186 -13.89 1.92 12.90
N THR A 187 -13.33 1.01 12.13
CA THR A 187 -12.03 1.24 11.46
C THR A 187 -12.15 2.22 10.31
N ILE A 188 -11.18 3.13 10.23
CA ILE A 188 -11.01 4.05 9.11
C ILE A 188 -9.60 3.84 8.56
N LEU A 189 -9.44 3.33 7.34
CA LEU A 189 -8.14 3.26 6.71
C LEU A 189 -7.72 4.68 6.30
N GLN A 190 -6.59 5.16 6.85
CA GLN A 190 -6.19 6.57 6.76
C GLN A 190 -4.74 6.73 6.32
N PRO A 191 -4.43 6.67 5.02
CA PRO A 191 -3.15 7.14 4.52
C PRO A 191 -2.89 8.60 4.91
N ILE A 192 -1.69 8.87 5.44
CA ILE A 192 -1.26 10.22 5.77
C ILE A 192 -0.55 10.79 4.56
N LEU A 193 -1.22 11.71 3.85
CA LEU A 193 -0.74 12.30 2.61
C LEU A 193 0.50 13.17 2.87
N LEU A 194 0.39 14.04 3.86
CA LEU A 194 1.45 14.96 4.24
C LEU A 194 1.31 15.30 5.71
N ALA A 195 2.46 15.42 6.39
CA ALA A 195 2.51 15.97 7.75
C ALA A 195 3.72 16.91 7.85
N SER A 196 3.46 18.21 7.94
CA SER A 196 4.52 19.19 8.18
C SER A 196 4.85 19.21 9.67
N ARG A 197 6.12 19.01 9.98
CA ARG A 197 6.60 18.88 11.36
C ARG A 197 7.97 19.52 11.52
N LYS A 198 8.27 19.90 12.75
CA LYS A 198 9.63 20.24 13.16
C LYS A 198 10.28 18.99 13.75
N SER A 199 11.56 18.78 13.52
CA SER A 199 12.28 17.74 14.25
C SER A 199 12.25 18.06 15.75
N CYS A 200 12.36 17.03 16.58
CA CYS A 200 12.27 17.12 18.03
C CYS A 200 13.34 17.99 18.71
N HIS A 201 14.36 18.37 18.01
CA HIS A 201 15.40 19.25 18.53
C HIS A 201 14.99 20.72 18.42
N PRO A 202 15.22 21.57 19.44
CA PRO A 202 14.91 23.01 19.36
C PRO A 202 15.58 23.72 18.19
N LEU A 203 16.72 23.19 17.72
CA LEU A 203 17.45 23.64 16.53
C LEU A 203 17.20 22.77 15.31
N GLY A 204 16.18 21.90 15.37
CA GLY A 204 15.91 20.91 14.33
C GLY A 204 15.34 21.49 13.05
N ASN A 205 15.39 20.69 12.00
CA ASN A 205 14.91 21.03 10.68
C ASN A 205 13.37 21.06 10.63
N ASP A 206 12.85 21.95 9.82
CA ASP A 206 11.44 21.99 9.46
C ASP A 206 11.21 21.05 8.26
N PHE A 207 10.38 20.01 8.45
CA PHE A 207 9.94 19.09 7.41
C PHE A 207 8.60 19.58 6.88
N ILE A 208 8.60 20.53 5.96
CA ILE A 208 7.41 21.24 5.50
C ILE A 208 7.00 20.87 4.07
N GLN A 209 7.92 20.33 3.28
CA GLN A 209 7.68 19.80 1.92
C GLN A 209 6.82 20.75 1.05
N PRO A 210 7.26 21.97 0.74
CA PRO A 210 6.47 22.95 -0.02
C PRO A 210 6.20 22.47 -1.45
N GLY A 211 5.07 22.90 -2.02
CA GLY A 211 4.72 22.64 -3.42
C GLY A 211 3.56 21.69 -3.60
N ASP A 212 3.47 21.13 -4.79
CA ASP A 212 2.41 20.21 -5.17
C ASP A 212 2.84 18.75 -4.93
N HIS A 213 1.90 17.93 -4.48
CA HIS A 213 2.12 16.51 -4.20
C HIS A 213 1.02 15.67 -4.83
N SER A 214 1.39 14.54 -5.41
CA SER A 214 0.47 13.60 -6.03
C SER A 214 0.57 12.23 -5.37
N TYR A 215 -0.58 11.59 -5.15
CA TYR A 215 -0.72 10.31 -4.48
C TYR A 215 -1.67 9.42 -5.25
N HIS A 216 -1.41 8.11 -5.20
CA HIS A 216 -2.26 7.10 -5.81
C HIS A 216 -2.69 6.07 -4.79
N PHE A 217 -3.96 5.68 -4.84
CA PHE A 217 -4.57 4.69 -3.97
C PHE A 217 -5.50 3.79 -4.78
N SER A 218 -5.56 2.53 -4.41
CA SER A 218 -6.52 1.58 -4.96
C SER A 218 -7.22 0.84 -3.82
N LEU A 219 -8.53 0.64 -3.94
CA LEU A 219 -9.35 -0.04 -2.94
C LEU A 219 -10.03 -1.26 -3.57
N THR A 220 -9.94 -2.40 -2.89
CA THR A 220 -10.71 -3.60 -3.24
C THR A 220 -11.29 -4.28 -2.01
N SER A 221 -12.28 -5.13 -2.21
CA SER A 221 -12.79 -6.01 -1.16
C SER A 221 -12.72 -7.48 -1.57
N HIS A 222 -12.41 -8.34 -0.63
CA HIS A 222 -12.19 -9.77 -0.85
C HIS A 222 -12.66 -10.61 0.36
N GLU A 223 -12.55 -11.92 0.24
CA GLU A 223 -12.82 -12.82 1.36
C GLU A 223 -11.79 -12.64 2.47
N VAL A 224 -12.22 -12.89 3.71
CA VAL A 224 -11.33 -12.92 4.87
C VAL A 224 -10.25 -13.98 4.65
N ASN A 225 -8.99 -13.67 4.89
CA ASN A 225 -7.82 -14.54 4.67
C ASN A 225 -7.48 -14.83 3.19
N SER A 226 -8.04 -14.12 2.24
CA SER A 226 -7.61 -14.21 0.84
C SER A 226 -6.16 -13.73 0.68
N PRO A 227 -5.33 -14.41 -0.13
CA PRO A 227 -3.98 -13.92 -0.50
C PRO A 227 -4.03 -12.70 -1.42
N LEU A 228 -5.21 -12.35 -1.93
CA LEU A 228 -5.40 -11.25 -2.88
C LEU A 228 -4.84 -9.90 -2.38
N ARG A 229 -4.83 -9.67 -1.07
CA ARG A 229 -4.30 -8.42 -0.50
C ARG A 229 -2.83 -8.17 -0.88
N GLU A 230 -2.01 -9.21 -0.87
CA GLU A 230 -0.58 -9.14 -1.19
C GLU A 230 -0.37 -8.82 -2.68
N GLU A 231 -1.07 -9.52 -3.54
CA GLU A 231 -1.03 -9.30 -4.99
C GLU A 231 -1.58 -7.92 -5.35
N PHE A 232 -2.76 -7.58 -4.82
CA PHE A 232 -3.42 -6.31 -5.07
C PHE A 232 -2.58 -5.11 -4.63
N GLY A 233 -2.02 -5.15 -3.41
CA GLY A 233 -1.20 -4.08 -2.88
C GLY A 233 0.03 -3.80 -3.74
N THR A 234 0.72 -4.85 -4.19
CA THR A 234 1.90 -4.72 -5.05
C THR A 234 1.53 -4.25 -6.46
N SER A 235 0.56 -4.91 -7.11
CA SER A 235 0.21 -4.62 -8.51
C SER A 235 -0.34 -3.20 -8.72
N SER A 236 -1.01 -2.64 -7.71
CA SER A 236 -1.52 -1.27 -7.79
C SER A 236 -0.41 -0.21 -7.69
N ASN A 237 0.71 -0.52 -7.02
CA ASN A 237 1.88 0.36 -6.96
C ASN A 237 2.91 0.09 -8.06
N GLU A 238 2.80 -1.05 -8.75
CA GLU A 238 3.63 -1.44 -9.88
C GLU A 238 2.77 -1.63 -11.14
N PRO A 239 2.32 -0.55 -11.78
CA PRO A 239 1.38 -0.62 -12.88
C PRO A 239 2.01 -1.25 -14.12
N LEU A 240 1.18 -1.94 -14.90
CA LEU A 240 1.55 -2.49 -16.21
C LEU A 240 1.96 -1.37 -17.16
N VAL A 241 3.00 -1.62 -17.95
CA VAL A 241 3.48 -0.68 -18.98
C VAL A 241 2.82 -1.02 -20.32
N ALA A 242 2.03 -0.08 -20.83
CA ALA A 242 1.44 -0.17 -22.15
C ALA A 242 2.34 0.53 -23.18
N VAL A 243 2.72 -0.20 -24.25
CA VAL A 243 3.51 0.36 -25.35
C VAL A 243 2.71 0.25 -26.63
N TYR A 244 2.41 1.40 -27.24
CA TYR A 244 1.77 1.45 -28.53
C TYR A 244 2.81 1.48 -29.64
N ASN A 245 2.86 0.41 -30.45
CA ASN A 245 3.71 0.34 -31.63
C ASN A 245 2.84 0.11 -32.89
N PRO A 246 2.49 1.17 -33.64
CA PRO A 246 1.61 1.07 -34.80
C PRO A 246 2.27 0.43 -36.02
N ILE A 247 3.59 0.25 -36.00
CA ILE A 247 4.35 -0.25 -37.17
C ILE A 247 5.07 -1.53 -36.75
N GLN A 248 4.61 -2.67 -37.25
CA GLN A 248 5.30 -3.94 -37.10
C GLN A 248 6.08 -4.27 -38.40
N TYR A 249 7.37 -4.52 -38.25
CA TYR A 249 8.21 -5.00 -39.33
C TYR A 249 8.49 -6.50 -39.15
N GLY A 250 8.07 -7.30 -40.11
CA GLY A 250 8.31 -8.75 -40.10
C GLY A 250 7.20 -9.58 -39.44
N LYS A 251 7.45 -10.90 -39.34
CA LYS A 251 6.55 -11.84 -38.67
C LYS A 251 6.80 -11.81 -37.15
N ALA A 252 5.74 -11.74 -36.39
CA ALA A 252 5.82 -12.01 -34.96
C ALA A 252 6.32 -13.45 -34.74
N PHE A 253 7.27 -13.63 -33.82
CA PHE A 253 7.78 -14.94 -33.41
C PHE A 253 7.38 -15.31 -31.97
N LEU A 254 6.81 -14.36 -31.23
CA LEU A 254 6.17 -14.62 -29.95
C LEU A 254 4.67 -14.73 -30.13
N PRO A 255 3.96 -15.56 -29.31
CA PRO A 255 2.51 -15.57 -29.27
C PRO A 255 1.94 -14.25 -28.76
N GLU A 256 0.63 -14.05 -28.95
CA GLU A 256 -0.07 -12.83 -28.49
C GLU A 256 -0.01 -12.66 -26.96
N GLU A 257 -0.01 -13.78 -26.23
CA GLU A 257 0.13 -13.82 -24.77
C GLU A 257 1.24 -14.78 -24.38
N VAL A 258 2.16 -14.34 -23.54
CA VAL A 258 3.24 -15.17 -23.02
C VAL A 258 3.73 -14.69 -21.66
N SER A 259 4.01 -15.64 -20.78
CA SER A 259 4.79 -15.39 -19.56
C SER A 259 6.19 -15.96 -19.73
N PHE A 260 7.22 -15.15 -19.56
CA PHE A 260 8.59 -15.61 -19.60
C PHE A 260 9.01 -16.32 -18.31
N VAL A 261 8.44 -15.91 -17.17
CA VAL A 261 8.66 -16.50 -15.85
C VAL A 261 7.35 -16.43 -15.08
N SER A 262 6.92 -17.55 -14.51
CA SER A 262 5.76 -17.60 -13.62
C SER A 262 5.94 -18.62 -12.50
N VAL A 263 5.24 -18.38 -11.39
CA VAL A 263 5.15 -19.29 -10.25
C VAL A 263 3.69 -19.69 -10.06
N ASP A 264 3.45 -20.91 -9.61
CA ASP A 264 2.09 -21.45 -9.43
C ASP A 264 1.53 -21.28 -8.01
N ASN A 265 2.30 -20.70 -7.10
CA ASN A 265 1.91 -20.49 -5.70
C ASN A 265 1.58 -19.01 -5.44
N PRO A 266 0.33 -18.64 -5.09
CA PRO A 266 -0.07 -17.25 -4.87
C PRO A 266 0.56 -16.62 -3.62
N ASN A 267 1.14 -17.43 -2.72
CA ASN A 267 1.86 -16.93 -1.55
C ASN A 267 3.32 -16.61 -1.85
N VAL A 268 3.80 -16.89 -3.06
CA VAL A 268 5.19 -16.63 -3.44
C VAL A 268 5.26 -15.61 -4.56
N LYS A 269 6.01 -14.55 -4.31
CA LYS A 269 6.26 -13.47 -5.27
C LYS A 269 7.63 -13.61 -5.90
N VAL A 270 7.72 -13.38 -7.20
CA VAL A 270 9.00 -13.14 -7.88
C VAL A 270 9.35 -11.67 -7.69
N THR A 271 10.42 -11.39 -6.97
CA THR A 271 10.82 -10.02 -6.59
C THR A 271 11.95 -9.47 -7.45
N ALA A 272 12.69 -10.32 -8.14
CA ALA A 272 13.69 -9.89 -9.10
C ALA A 272 13.92 -10.95 -10.18
N ILE A 273 14.09 -10.48 -11.40
CA ILE A 273 14.56 -11.25 -12.55
C ILE A 273 15.68 -10.43 -13.19
N LYS A 274 16.89 -10.98 -13.24
CA LYS A 274 18.04 -10.29 -13.82
C LYS A 274 19.03 -11.27 -14.44
N LYS A 275 19.92 -10.77 -15.27
CA LYS A 275 21.08 -11.52 -15.72
C LYS A 275 22.04 -11.73 -14.54
N CYS A 276 22.66 -12.91 -14.44
CA CYS A 276 23.73 -13.19 -13.49
C CYS A 276 24.93 -12.26 -13.74
N GLU A 277 25.62 -11.84 -12.67
CA GLU A 277 26.80 -10.96 -12.78
C GLU A 277 27.96 -11.68 -13.48
N ASP A 278 28.17 -12.96 -13.22
CA ASP A 278 29.35 -13.71 -13.65
C ASP A 278 29.19 -14.39 -15.03
N ASP A 279 27.96 -14.69 -15.45
CA ASP A 279 27.71 -15.42 -16.68
C ASP A 279 26.36 -15.03 -17.37
N ASN A 280 25.93 -15.85 -18.34
CA ASN A 280 24.67 -15.61 -19.08
C ASN A 280 23.45 -16.30 -18.45
N SER A 281 23.56 -16.82 -17.25
CA SER A 281 22.42 -17.39 -16.52
C SER A 281 21.43 -16.30 -16.10
N LEU A 282 20.19 -16.72 -15.81
CA LEU A 282 19.17 -15.84 -15.25
C LEU A 282 19.12 -16.03 -13.73
N ILE A 283 19.04 -14.94 -13.02
CA ILE A 283 18.77 -14.91 -11.58
C ILE A 283 17.30 -14.64 -11.37
N VAL A 284 16.65 -15.50 -10.59
CA VAL A 284 15.26 -15.33 -10.13
C VAL A 284 15.27 -15.31 -8.61
N ARG A 285 14.81 -14.22 -8.02
CA ARG A 285 14.62 -14.09 -6.58
C ARG A 285 13.15 -14.19 -6.24
N MET A 286 12.82 -15.00 -5.26
CA MET A 286 11.47 -15.23 -4.80
C MET A 286 11.35 -14.93 -3.31
N TYR A 287 10.16 -14.54 -2.90
CA TYR A 287 9.80 -14.25 -1.52
C TYR A 287 8.49 -14.95 -1.15
N ASN A 288 8.51 -15.72 -0.06
CA ASN A 288 7.32 -16.34 0.51
C ASN A 288 6.60 -15.35 1.45
N CYS A 289 5.43 -14.87 1.06
CA CYS A 289 4.61 -13.94 1.85
C CYS A 289 3.84 -14.62 2.99
N SER A 290 3.89 -15.96 3.09
CA SER A 290 3.11 -16.72 4.06
C SER A 290 3.89 -17.05 5.34
N ASN A 291 3.16 -17.40 6.39
CA ASN A 291 3.74 -17.79 7.67
C ASN A 291 4.05 -19.29 7.77
N LYS A 292 4.10 -20.01 6.66
CA LYS A 292 4.43 -21.44 6.55
C LYS A 292 5.38 -21.68 5.38
N GLU A 293 5.93 -22.88 5.31
CA GLU A 293 6.71 -23.33 4.18
C GLU A 293 5.83 -23.50 2.94
N GLU A 294 6.33 -23.11 1.79
CA GLU A 294 5.64 -23.17 0.50
C GLU A 294 6.49 -23.84 -0.56
N THR A 295 5.89 -24.78 -1.27
CA THR A 295 6.49 -25.40 -2.46
C THR A 295 6.06 -24.63 -3.71
N VAL A 296 6.98 -24.46 -4.65
CA VAL A 296 6.78 -23.63 -5.86
C VAL A 296 7.28 -24.36 -7.09
N HIS A 297 6.47 -24.34 -8.15
CA HIS A 297 6.92 -24.69 -9.48
C HIS A 297 7.20 -23.43 -10.29
N LEU A 298 8.47 -23.22 -10.58
CA LEU A 298 8.92 -22.14 -11.45
C LEU A 298 8.76 -22.59 -12.91
N ARG A 299 7.89 -21.91 -13.65
CA ARG A 299 7.68 -22.16 -15.08
C ARG A 299 8.41 -21.10 -15.89
N MET A 300 9.15 -21.54 -16.89
CA MET A 300 9.94 -20.69 -17.76
C MET A 300 9.49 -20.87 -19.20
N PHE A 301 9.55 -19.80 -20.02
CA PHE A 301 9.26 -19.86 -21.46
C PHE A 301 10.24 -20.81 -22.21
N VAL A 302 11.49 -20.81 -21.77
CA VAL A 302 12.51 -21.77 -22.23
C VAL A 302 12.80 -22.72 -21.07
N GLU A 303 12.76 -24.02 -21.33
CA GLU A 303 13.02 -25.04 -20.29
C GLU A 303 14.45 -24.93 -19.77
N PRO A 304 14.65 -24.79 -18.46
CA PRO A 304 16.00 -24.72 -17.89
C PRO A 304 16.70 -26.07 -17.91
N LYS A 305 18.00 -26.07 -18.14
CA LYS A 305 18.85 -27.27 -17.98
C LYS A 305 19.13 -27.55 -16.52
N GLU A 306 19.28 -26.50 -15.73
CA GLU A 306 19.63 -26.62 -14.32
C GLU A 306 19.10 -25.42 -13.52
N ILE A 307 18.62 -25.70 -12.30
CA ILE A 307 18.24 -24.69 -11.31
C ILE A 307 19.16 -24.87 -10.11
N ILE A 308 19.83 -23.79 -9.72
CA ILE A 308 20.80 -23.78 -8.63
C ILE A 308 20.35 -22.78 -7.57
N HIS A 309 20.26 -23.23 -6.33
CA HIS A 309 20.07 -22.34 -5.20
C HIS A 309 21.34 -21.54 -4.93
N THR A 310 21.22 -20.23 -4.75
CA THR A 310 22.35 -19.32 -4.50
C THR A 310 22.08 -18.47 -3.27
N ASN A 311 23.11 -17.83 -2.76
CA ASN A 311 22.94 -16.75 -1.79
C ASN A 311 22.56 -15.43 -2.51
N LEU A 312 22.40 -14.34 -1.76
CA LEU A 312 21.98 -13.03 -2.28
C LEU A 312 23.01 -12.38 -3.24
N ILE A 313 24.27 -12.78 -3.16
CA ILE A 313 25.35 -12.33 -4.03
C ILE A 313 25.68 -13.34 -5.14
N GLU A 314 24.77 -14.28 -5.42
CA GLU A 314 24.78 -15.22 -6.55
C GLU A 314 25.82 -16.36 -6.46
N GLU A 315 26.46 -16.54 -5.31
CA GLU A 315 27.32 -17.71 -5.07
C GLU A 315 26.49 -19.00 -5.03
N GLU A 316 26.89 -19.99 -5.84
CA GLU A 316 26.20 -21.28 -5.96
C GLU A 316 26.30 -22.10 -4.67
N LEU A 317 25.17 -22.56 -4.15
CA LEU A 317 25.08 -23.37 -2.93
C LEU A 317 24.78 -24.84 -3.25
N SER A 318 23.69 -25.10 -3.99
CA SER A 318 23.26 -26.47 -4.34
C SER A 318 22.39 -26.48 -5.59
N SER A 319 22.49 -27.52 -6.40
CA SER A 319 21.50 -27.82 -7.44
C SER A 319 20.20 -28.30 -6.79
N VAL A 320 19.05 -27.88 -7.29
CA VAL A 320 17.75 -28.20 -6.73
C VAL A 320 16.82 -28.84 -7.75
N GLN A 321 16.04 -29.83 -7.29
CA GLN A 321 14.99 -30.50 -8.07
C GLN A 321 13.59 -29.90 -7.76
N GLU A 322 13.44 -29.41 -6.56
CA GLU A 322 12.21 -28.82 -6.04
C GLU A 322 12.54 -27.53 -5.32
N ILE A 323 11.73 -26.50 -5.58
CA ILE A 323 11.90 -25.18 -4.95
C ILE A 323 10.97 -25.11 -3.74
N ILE A 324 11.57 -25.02 -2.56
CA ILE A 324 10.87 -24.90 -1.28
C ILE A 324 11.34 -23.62 -0.60
N LEU A 325 10.40 -22.74 -0.26
CA LEU A 325 10.68 -21.51 0.49
C LEU A 325 10.15 -21.66 1.91
N GLY A 326 11.02 -21.51 2.89
CA GLY A 326 10.62 -21.43 4.28
C GLY A 326 9.67 -20.26 4.56
N LYS A 327 9.08 -20.24 5.74
CA LYS A 327 8.21 -19.16 6.23
C LYS A 327 8.90 -17.79 6.10
N TYR A 328 8.27 -16.85 5.35
CA TYR A 328 8.80 -15.50 5.08
C TYR A 328 10.24 -15.48 4.52
N ALA A 329 10.67 -16.58 3.89
CA ALA A 329 11.99 -16.69 3.33
C ALA A 329 12.13 -15.94 2.01
N ILE A 330 13.33 -15.43 1.78
CA ILE A 330 13.77 -14.89 0.50
C ILE A 330 14.81 -15.83 -0.05
N GLU A 331 14.57 -16.39 -1.24
CA GLU A 331 15.47 -17.35 -1.86
C GLU A 331 15.85 -16.89 -3.26
N THR A 332 17.08 -17.16 -3.65
CA THR A 332 17.62 -16.76 -4.95
C THR A 332 18.05 -17.99 -5.71
N TYR A 333 17.66 -18.06 -6.97
CA TYR A 333 17.96 -19.18 -7.86
C TYR A 333 18.63 -18.71 -9.12
N LYS A 334 19.69 -19.40 -9.52
CA LYS A 334 20.39 -19.25 -10.78
C LYS A 334 19.87 -20.27 -11.77
N ILE A 335 19.40 -19.83 -12.91
CA ILE A 335 18.77 -20.63 -13.95
C ILE A 335 19.71 -20.71 -15.14
N LYS A 336 20.16 -21.92 -15.49
CA LYS A 336 21.01 -22.20 -16.65
C LYS A 336 20.20 -22.79 -17.80
N PHE A 337 20.39 -22.28 -19.00
CA PHE A 337 19.74 -22.71 -20.23
C PHE A 337 20.67 -23.47 -21.17
#